data_defb7d32bb2405254f405004e77c7b8a
#
_entry.id   defb7d32bb2405254f405004e77c7b8a
#
_cell.length_a   1.000
_cell.length_b   1.000
_cell.length_c   1.000
_cell.angle_alpha   90.00
_cell.angle_beta   90.00
_cell.angle_gamma   90.00
#
_symmetry.space_group_name_H-M   'P 1'
#
loop_
_entity.id
_entity.type
_entity.pdbx_description
1 polymer ?
#
loop_
_entity_poly.entity_id
_entity_poly.type
_entity_poly.pdbx_seq_one_letter_code
_entity_poly.pdbx_strand_id
1 'polypeptide(L)'
;MRSSNEEIYLSMGISKTVYDYGCTIEKSLRDRFDEVDSNAEYNQLKVVNAMQQHQVSEACLLGTTGYGYNDLGRDTLEAVYAATFHTEDALVRPQITCGTHALALALMSNLRPGDELLSPVGKPYDTLEEVIGIRPSKGSLAEYGVTYRQVDL
;
A
#
# COMPACT_ATOMS: atom_id res chain seq x y z
N MET A 1 -16.86 39.71 1.80
CA MET A 1 -16.00 39.26 0.68
C MET A 1 -15.20 38.07 1.14
N ARG A 2 -15.08 37.01 0.34
CA ARG A 2 -14.11 35.97 0.63
C ARG A 2 -12.71 36.52 0.33
N SER A 3 -11.81 36.49 1.30
CA SER A 3 -10.39 36.79 1.05
C SER A 3 -9.84 35.88 -0.04
N SER A 4 -8.96 36.40 -0.91
CA SER A 4 -8.27 35.56 -1.89
C SER A 4 -7.26 34.67 -1.16
N ASN A 5 -6.89 33.54 -1.75
CA ASN A 5 -5.86 32.66 -1.20
C ASN A 5 -4.54 33.43 -0.97
N GLU A 6 -4.18 34.35 -1.86
CA GLU A 6 -3.03 35.22 -1.72
C GLU A 6 -3.08 36.04 -0.43
N GLU A 7 -4.20 36.72 -0.14
CA GLU A 7 -4.34 37.51 1.09
C GLU A 7 -4.16 36.66 2.35
N ILE A 8 -4.65 35.41 2.33
CA ILE A 8 -4.50 34.47 3.44
C ILE A 8 -3.02 34.11 3.63
N TYR A 9 -2.32 33.74 2.56
CA TYR A 9 -0.89 33.40 2.62
C TYR A 9 -0.05 34.58 3.13
N LEU A 10 -0.32 35.79 2.66
CA LEU A 10 0.37 37.00 3.12
C LEU A 10 0.09 37.28 4.62
N SER A 11 -1.13 37.06 5.09
CA SER A 11 -1.49 37.21 6.50
C SER A 11 -0.80 36.17 7.41
N MET A 12 -0.41 35.01 6.86
CA MET A 12 0.37 33.98 7.54
C MET A 12 1.88 34.30 7.57
N GLY A 13 2.32 35.44 7.02
CA GLY A 13 3.70 35.87 6.99
C GLY A 13 4.50 35.38 5.77
N ILE A 14 3.84 34.77 4.78
CA ILE A 14 4.47 34.41 3.52
C ILE A 14 4.65 35.68 2.68
N SER A 15 5.88 35.97 2.27
CA SER A 15 6.12 37.17 1.42
C SER A 15 5.49 37.00 0.03
N LYS A 16 5.12 38.11 -0.59
CA LYS A 16 4.60 38.13 -1.95
C LYS A 16 5.53 37.44 -2.94
N THR A 17 6.82 37.67 -2.83
CA THR A 17 7.85 37.07 -3.71
C THR A 17 7.85 35.51 -3.61
N VAL A 18 7.74 34.99 -2.38
CA VAL A 18 7.68 33.54 -2.16
C VAL A 18 6.36 32.95 -2.70
N TYR A 19 5.25 33.64 -2.47
CA TYR A 19 3.96 33.25 -3.02
C TYR A 19 3.97 33.18 -4.56
N ASP A 20 4.46 34.23 -5.22
CA ASP A 20 4.53 34.30 -6.69
C ASP A 20 5.46 33.23 -7.27
N TYR A 21 6.59 32.98 -6.60
CA TYR A 21 7.49 31.88 -6.97
C TYR A 21 6.79 30.54 -6.89
N GLY A 22 6.09 30.27 -5.78
CA GLY A 22 5.30 29.03 -5.61
C GLY A 22 4.26 28.85 -6.72
N CYS A 23 3.48 29.91 -7.04
CA CYS A 23 2.53 29.88 -8.13
C CYS A 23 3.18 29.60 -9.51
N THR A 24 4.39 30.09 -9.73
CA THR A 24 5.13 29.85 -10.98
C THR A 24 5.55 28.39 -11.09
N ILE A 25 6.06 27.80 -10.01
CA ILE A 25 6.42 26.38 -9.96
C ILE A 25 5.17 25.50 -10.14
N GLU A 26 4.07 25.80 -9.43
CA GLU A 26 2.81 25.05 -9.55
C GLU A 26 2.31 25.02 -11.01
N LYS A 27 2.34 26.18 -11.68
CA LYS A 27 1.98 26.27 -13.10
C LYS A 27 2.88 25.43 -14.01
N SER A 28 4.18 25.37 -13.72
CA SER A 28 5.13 24.57 -14.51
C SER A 28 4.97 23.06 -14.34
N LEU A 29 4.31 22.64 -13.25
CA LEU A 29 4.05 21.24 -12.93
C LEU A 29 2.61 20.79 -13.27
N ARG A 30 1.79 21.68 -13.85
CA ARG A 30 0.37 21.43 -14.07
C ARG A 30 0.10 20.13 -14.82
N ASP A 31 0.80 19.92 -15.94
CA ASP A 31 0.64 18.71 -16.76
C ASP A 31 0.95 17.44 -15.95
N ARG A 32 1.94 17.51 -15.05
CA ARG A 32 2.30 16.41 -14.18
C ARG A 32 1.23 16.15 -13.11
N PHE A 33 0.64 17.20 -12.55
CA PHE A 33 -0.47 17.08 -11.62
C PHE A 33 -1.71 16.48 -12.29
N ASP A 34 -2.05 16.93 -13.50
CA ASP A 34 -3.18 16.39 -14.26
C ASP A 34 -3.00 14.89 -14.56
N GLU A 35 -1.78 14.44 -14.85
CA GLU A 35 -1.45 13.01 -15.00
C GLU A 35 -1.66 12.23 -13.69
N VAL A 36 -1.20 12.78 -12.56
CA VAL A 36 -1.38 12.17 -11.24
C VAL A 36 -2.86 12.10 -10.87
N ASP A 37 -3.60 13.20 -11.09
CA ASP A 37 -5.03 13.28 -10.79
C ASP A 37 -5.82 12.26 -11.62
N SER A 38 -5.51 12.14 -12.92
CA SER A 38 -6.14 11.14 -13.80
C SER A 38 -5.89 9.69 -13.32
N ASN A 39 -4.65 9.40 -12.90
CA ASN A 39 -4.32 8.09 -12.34
C ASN A 39 -5.04 7.83 -10.99
N ALA A 40 -5.15 8.85 -10.16
CA ALA A 40 -5.87 8.77 -8.88
C ALA A 40 -7.37 8.52 -9.11
N GLU A 41 -7.99 9.26 -10.03
CA GLU A 41 -9.40 9.07 -10.39
C GLU A 41 -9.68 7.65 -10.90
N TYR A 42 -8.86 7.16 -11.83
CA TYR A 42 -8.99 5.80 -12.36
C TYR A 42 -8.94 4.74 -11.24
N ASN A 43 -7.95 4.83 -10.36
CA ASN A 43 -7.79 3.86 -9.27
C ASN A 43 -8.90 3.96 -8.23
N GLN A 44 -9.38 5.18 -7.92
CA GLN A 44 -10.51 5.37 -7.03
C GLN A 44 -11.79 4.77 -7.62
N LEU A 45 -12.09 5.02 -8.89
CA LEU A 45 -13.25 4.46 -9.58
C LEU A 45 -13.19 2.92 -9.61
N LYS A 46 -12.02 2.35 -9.82
CA LYS A 46 -11.81 0.89 -9.77
C LYS A 46 -12.20 0.30 -8.41
N VAL A 47 -11.78 0.94 -7.32
CA VAL A 47 -12.14 0.50 -5.95
C VAL A 47 -13.63 0.66 -5.69
N VAL A 48 -14.22 1.82 -6.04
CA VAL A 48 -15.66 2.08 -5.87
C VAL A 48 -16.50 1.08 -6.65
N ASN A 49 -16.10 0.77 -7.88
CA ASN A 49 -16.76 -0.23 -8.71
C ASN A 49 -16.71 -1.63 -8.06
N ALA A 50 -15.57 -2.04 -7.54
CA ALA A 50 -15.44 -3.30 -6.80
C ALA A 50 -16.34 -3.35 -5.57
N MET A 51 -16.42 -2.25 -4.80
CA MET A 51 -17.34 -2.14 -3.66
C MET A 51 -18.81 -2.27 -4.08
N GLN A 52 -19.20 -1.67 -5.20
CA GLN A 52 -20.56 -1.79 -5.75
C GLN A 52 -20.86 -3.21 -6.21
N GLN A 53 -19.94 -3.85 -6.92
CA GLN A 53 -20.09 -5.23 -7.39
C GLN A 53 -20.29 -6.21 -6.24
N HIS A 54 -19.59 -6.03 -5.13
CA HIS A 54 -19.67 -6.86 -3.94
C HIS A 54 -20.67 -6.35 -2.89
N GLN A 55 -21.51 -5.37 -3.27
CA GLN A 55 -22.64 -4.88 -2.46
C GLN A 55 -22.24 -4.45 -1.05
N VAL A 56 -21.09 -3.76 -0.92
CA VAL A 56 -20.64 -3.22 0.38
C VAL A 56 -21.73 -2.35 0.98
N SER A 57 -22.13 -2.65 2.19
CA SER A 57 -23.22 -1.98 2.92
C SER A 57 -22.87 -1.80 4.39
N GLU A 58 -23.73 -1.10 5.13
CA GLU A 58 -23.59 -0.94 6.57
C GLU A 58 -23.48 -2.28 7.31
N ALA A 59 -24.16 -3.32 6.81
CA ALA A 59 -24.09 -4.66 7.40
C ALA A 59 -22.67 -5.24 7.40
N CYS A 60 -21.85 -4.89 6.42
CA CYS A 60 -20.44 -5.33 6.35
C CYS A 60 -19.55 -4.68 7.42
N LEU A 61 -20.01 -3.58 8.04
CA LEU A 61 -19.30 -2.84 9.09
C LEU A 61 -19.71 -3.22 10.50
N LEU A 62 -20.69 -4.10 10.64
CA LEU A 62 -21.13 -4.58 11.96
C LEU A 62 -20.07 -5.51 12.55
N GLY A 63 -19.88 -5.38 13.87
CA GLY A 63 -18.96 -6.24 14.60
C GLY A 63 -19.42 -7.71 14.60
N THR A 64 -18.47 -8.62 14.52
CA THR A 64 -18.70 -10.07 14.61
C THR A 64 -17.93 -10.66 15.80
N THR A 65 -18.17 -11.94 16.08
CA THR A 65 -17.44 -12.66 17.15
C THR A 65 -15.97 -12.93 16.80
N GLY A 66 -15.56 -12.72 15.55
CA GLY A 66 -14.20 -12.96 15.07
C GLY A 66 -13.83 -14.44 14.89
N TYR A 67 -14.74 -15.37 15.16
CA TYR A 67 -14.50 -16.82 15.01
C TYR A 67 -14.50 -17.32 13.57
N GLY A 68 -14.77 -16.44 12.61
CA GLY A 68 -14.34 -16.66 11.26
C GLY A 68 -15.26 -17.47 10.35
N TYR A 69 -16.36 -17.98 10.80
CA TYR A 69 -17.33 -18.65 9.95
C TYR A 69 -18.41 -17.65 9.52
N ASN A 70 -18.54 -17.43 8.19
CA ASN A 70 -19.54 -16.53 7.60
C ASN A 70 -19.49 -15.09 8.14
N ASP A 71 -18.29 -14.52 8.22
CA ASP A 71 -18.09 -13.11 8.55
C ASP A 71 -18.32 -12.27 7.30
N LEU A 72 -19.52 -11.69 7.18
CA LEU A 72 -19.94 -10.93 6.01
C LEU A 72 -18.96 -9.79 5.69
N GLY A 73 -18.52 -9.02 6.69
CA GLY A 73 -17.62 -7.88 6.47
C GLY A 73 -16.26 -8.30 5.96
N ARG A 74 -15.68 -9.32 6.55
CA ARG A 74 -14.40 -9.87 6.15
C ARG A 74 -14.45 -10.47 4.75
N ASP A 75 -15.42 -11.33 4.51
CA ASP A 75 -15.53 -12.05 3.23
C ASP A 75 -15.79 -11.05 2.08
N THR A 76 -16.62 -10.03 2.31
CA THR A 76 -16.85 -8.93 1.35
C THR A 76 -15.58 -8.12 1.13
N LEU A 77 -14.81 -7.79 2.17
CA LEU A 77 -13.57 -7.03 2.04
C LEU A 77 -12.54 -7.78 1.18
N GLU A 78 -12.38 -9.08 1.41
CA GLU A 78 -11.49 -9.94 0.62
C GLU A 78 -11.92 -10.00 -0.85
N ALA A 79 -13.21 -10.13 -1.12
CA ALA A 79 -13.75 -10.10 -2.47
C ALA A 79 -13.52 -8.74 -3.17
N VAL A 80 -13.66 -7.61 -2.46
CA VAL A 80 -13.34 -6.27 -2.99
C VAL A 80 -11.86 -6.15 -3.32
N TYR A 81 -10.97 -6.65 -2.46
CA TYR A 81 -9.52 -6.66 -2.74
C TYR A 81 -9.21 -7.51 -3.98
N ALA A 82 -9.73 -8.73 -4.03
CA ALA A 82 -9.52 -9.62 -5.18
C ALA A 82 -9.99 -8.97 -6.50
N ALA A 83 -11.17 -8.37 -6.52
CA ALA A 83 -11.69 -7.65 -7.68
C ALA A 83 -10.84 -6.42 -8.05
N THR A 84 -10.40 -5.65 -7.05
CA THR A 84 -9.58 -4.44 -7.27
C THR A 84 -8.23 -4.77 -7.87
N PHE A 85 -7.58 -5.85 -7.43
CA PHE A 85 -6.25 -6.24 -7.87
C PHE A 85 -6.25 -7.30 -8.99
N HIS A 86 -7.44 -7.73 -9.44
CA HIS A 86 -7.61 -8.77 -10.47
C HIS A 86 -6.92 -10.08 -10.10
N THR A 87 -7.06 -10.49 -8.85
CA THR A 87 -6.56 -11.75 -8.32
C THR A 87 -7.71 -12.74 -8.11
N GLU A 88 -7.41 -14.04 -8.07
CA GLU A 88 -8.40 -15.08 -7.81
C GLU A 88 -8.99 -14.96 -6.40
N ASP A 89 -8.16 -14.54 -5.43
CA ASP A 89 -8.54 -14.39 -4.04
C ASP A 89 -7.67 -13.35 -3.34
N ALA A 90 -8.05 -12.95 -2.13
CA ALA A 90 -7.28 -12.07 -1.28
C ALA A 90 -7.40 -12.49 0.18
N LEU A 91 -6.35 -12.30 0.95
CA LEU A 91 -6.32 -12.54 2.39
C LEU A 91 -6.12 -11.21 3.13
N VAL A 92 -7.21 -10.66 3.65
CA VAL A 92 -7.20 -9.37 4.38
C VAL A 92 -7.66 -9.62 5.81
N ARG A 93 -6.70 -9.73 6.71
CA ARG A 93 -6.94 -10.13 8.11
C ARG A 93 -6.28 -9.17 9.09
N PRO A 94 -6.93 -8.82 10.22
CA PRO A 94 -6.30 -8.01 11.27
C PRO A 94 -5.11 -8.70 11.92
N GLN A 95 -4.99 -10.03 11.80
CA GLN A 95 -3.84 -10.80 12.26
C GLN A 95 -2.59 -10.56 11.41
N ILE A 96 -2.73 -10.07 10.17
CA ILE A 96 -1.64 -9.57 9.35
C ILE A 96 -1.42 -8.10 9.72
N THR A 97 -0.59 -7.87 10.71
CA THR A 97 -0.54 -6.62 11.48
C THR A 97 0.16 -5.45 10.77
N CYS A 98 0.97 -5.73 9.74
CA CYS A 98 1.71 -4.70 9.00
C CYS A 98 2.22 -5.23 7.66
N GLY A 99 2.76 -4.33 6.82
CA GLY A 99 3.31 -4.68 5.51
C GLY A 99 4.46 -5.68 5.59
N THR A 100 5.38 -5.53 6.55
CA THR A 100 6.47 -6.49 6.76
C THR A 100 5.95 -7.88 7.08
N HIS A 101 4.90 -7.99 7.91
CA HIS A 101 4.26 -9.28 8.22
C HIS A 101 3.60 -9.90 6.97
N ALA A 102 2.92 -9.10 6.15
CA ALA A 102 2.34 -9.58 4.89
C ALA A 102 3.41 -10.12 3.94
N LEU A 103 4.53 -9.39 3.78
CA LEU A 103 5.65 -9.82 2.95
C LEU A 103 6.34 -11.07 3.51
N ALA A 104 6.53 -11.16 4.83
CA ALA A 104 7.08 -12.33 5.49
C ALA A 104 6.19 -13.58 5.23
N LEU A 105 4.87 -13.45 5.38
CA LEU A 105 3.93 -14.53 5.08
C LEU A 105 4.00 -14.95 3.61
N ALA A 106 4.05 -14.00 2.68
CA ALA A 106 4.17 -14.28 1.25
C ALA A 106 5.46 -15.04 0.91
N LEU A 107 6.59 -14.65 1.50
CA LEU A 107 7.86 -15.35 1.32
C LEU A 107 7.83 -16.75 1.94
N MET A 108 7.41 -16.88 3.19
CA MET A 108 7.36 -18.15 3.92
C MET A 108 6.37 -19.17 3.31
N SER A 109 5.30 -18.69 2.68
CA SER A 109 4.32 -19.58 2.03
C SER A 109 4.85 -20.19 0.74
N ASN A 110 5.76 -19.52 0.05
CA ASN A 110 6.29 -19.92 -1.24
C ASN A 110 7.65 -20.62 -1.18
N LEU A 111 8.47 -20.32 -0.16
CA LEU A 111 9.84 -20.83 -0.04
C LEU A 111 9.92 -22.06 0.86
N ARG A 112 10.83 -22.96 0.51
CA ARG A 112 11.12 -24.20 1.26
C ARG A 112 12.63 -24.28 1.58
N PRO A 113 13.02 -25.06 2.58
CA PRO A 113 14.44 -25.32 2.87
C PRO A 113 15.19 -25.81 1.60
N GLY A 114 16.26 -25.13 1.26
CA GLY A 114 17.05 -25.38 0.05
C GLY A 114 16.74 -24.46 -1.13
N ASP A 115 15.67 -23.66 -1.06
CA ASP A 115 15.35 -22.68 -2.10
C ASP A 115 16.30 -21.46 -2.04
N GLU A 116 16.38 -20.74 -3.16
CA GLU A 116 17.08 -19.46 -3.27
C GLU A 116 16.08 -18.31 -3.51
N LEU A 117 16.16 -17.29 -2.69
CA LEU A 117 15.46 -16.02 -2.88
C LEU A 117 16.37 -15.05 -3.64
N LEU A 118 16.01 -14.69 -4.87
CA LEU A 118 16.73 -13.71 -5.68
C LEU A 118 16.02 -12.36 -5.66
N SER A 119 16.72 -11.29 -5.27
CA SER A 119 16.28 -9.90 -5.50
C SER A 119 16.92 -9.36 -6.78
N PRO A 120 16.14 -9.11 -7.85
CA PRO A 120 16.69 -8.66 -9.13
C PRO A 120 16.93 -7.15 -9.19
N VAL A 121 16.55 -6.40 -8.16
CA VAL A 121 16.53 -4.92 -8.12
C VAL A 121 17.32 -4.36 -6.93
N GLY A 122 18.37 -5.01 -6.52
CA GLY A 122 19.21 -4.62 -5.39
C GLY A 122 18.68 -5.12 -4.05
N LYS A 123 19.16 -4.50 -2.98
CA LYS A 123 18.86 -4.89 -1.60
C LYS A 123 17.40 -4.59 -1.24
N PRO A 124 16.67 -5.51 -0.58
CA PRO A 124 15.31 -5.25 -0.14
C PRO A 124 15.28 -4.21 1.00
N TYR A 125 14.07 -3.74 1.30
CA TYR A 125 13.80 -2.82 2.41
C TYR A 125 14.32 -3.38 3.75
N ASP A 126 14.82 -2.51 4.61
CA ASP A 126 15.58 -2.86 5.82
C ASP A 126 14.85 -3.83 6.78
N THR A 127 13.54 -3.70 6.94
CA THR A 127 12.76 -4.62 7.79
C THR A 127 12.69 -6.04 7.23
N LEU A 128 12.85 -6.22 5.92
CA LEU A 128 12.94 -7.53 5.29
C LEU A 128 14.30 -8.19 5.46
N GLU A 129 15.36 -7.43 5.74
CA GLU A 129 16.68 -8.01 5.98
C GLU A 129 16.68 -9.01 7.13
N GLU A 130 15.92 -8.73 8.19
CA GLU A 130 15.76 -9.63 9.33
C GLU A 130 14.89 -10.83 9.01
N VAL A 131 13.81 -10.62 8.25
CA VAL A 131 12.91 -11.70 7.80
C VAL A 131 13.66 -12.70 6.91
N ILE A 132 14.46 -12.20 5.98
CA ILE A 132 15.25 -13.03 5.05
C ILE A 132 16.44 -13.64 5.76
N GLY A 133 17.09 -12.93 6.67
CA GLY A 133 18.30 -13.32 7.35
C GLY A 133 19.57 -12.76 6.71
N ILE A 134 19.46 -11.70 5.89
CA ILE A 134 20.60 -10.88 5.43
C ILE A 134 21.31 -10.28 6.65
N ARG A 135 20.50 -9.78 7.60
CA ARG A 135 20.92 -9.44 8.94
C ARG A 135 20.53 -10.59 9.87
N PRO A 136 21.47 -11.15 10.68
CA PRO A 136 21.19 -12.30 11.53
C PRO A 136 19.97 -12.05 12.42
N SER A 137 18.95 -12.90 12.31
CA SER A 137 17.71 -12.81 13.08
C SER A 137 17.16 -14.22 13.32
N LYS A 138 16.66 -14.45 14.54
CA LYS A 138 16.04 -15.73 14.90
C LYS A 138 14.69 -15.86 14.17
N GLY A 139 14.43 -17.05 13.63
CA GLY A 139 13.22 -17.33 12.86
C GLY A 139 13.26 -16.78 11.42
N SER A 140 14.42 -16.32 10.96
CA SER A 140 14.61 -15.86 9.59
C SER A 140 14.57 -17.01 8.57
N LEU A 141 14.30 -16.69 7.31
CA LEU A 141 14.34 -17.68 6.22
C LEU A 141 15.70 -18.37 6.11
N ALA A 142 16.80 -17.66 6.40
CA ALA A 142 18.15 -18.25 6.41
C ALA A 142 18.29 -19.36 7.47
N GLU A 143 17.70 -19.22 8.65
CA GLU A 143 17.69 -20.29 9.66
C GLU A 143 16.91 -21.53 9.21
N TYR A 144 15.93 -21.35 8.32
CA TYR A 144 15.17 -22.43 7.71
C TYR A 144 15.82 -23.00 6.44
N GLY A 145 17.05 -22.57 6.12
CA GLY A 145 17.82 -23.11 5.00
C GLY A 145 17.48 -22.50 3.64
N VAL A 146 16.86 -21.32 3.61
CA VAL A 146 16.67 -20.55 2.38
C VAL A 146 17.89 -19.65 2.18
N THR A 147 18.46 -19.65 0.99
CA THR A 147 19.59 -18.77 0.62
C THR A 147 19.09 -17.48 -0.01
N TYR A 148 19.87 -16.40 0.12
CA TYR A 148 19.55 -15.11 -0.48
C TYR A 148 20.65 -14.67 -1.44
N ARG A 149 20.24 -14.09 -2.56
CA ARG A 149 21.11 -13.44 -3.53
C ARG A 149 20.44 -12.18 -4.09
N GLN A 150 21.23 -11.19 -4.46
CA GLN A 150 20.76 -9.97 -5.13
C GLN A 150 21.58 -9.68 -6.38
N VAL A 151 20.96 -8.90 -7.27
CA VAL A 151 21.65 -8.23 -8.38
C VAL A 151 21.81 -6.78 -7.98
N ASP A 152 23.03 -6.29 -7.92
CA ASP A 152 23.30 -4.88 -7.63
C ASP A 152 22.94 -4.01 -8.85
N LEU A 153 22.31 -2.85 -8.59
CA LEU A 153 21.90 -1.86 -9.59
C LEU A 153 23.04 -0.85 -9.83
#